data_acd5fa39dad60ddb08e46d747f2fd317
#
_entry.id   acd5fa39dad60ddb08e46d747f2fd317
#
_cell.length_a   1.000
_cell.length_b   1.000
_cell.length_c   1.000
_cell.angle_alpha   90.00
_cell.angle_beta   90.00
_cell.angle_gamma   90.00
#
_symmetry.space_group_name_H-M   'P 1'
#
loop_
_entity.id
_entity.type
_entity.pdbx_description
1 polymer ?
#
loop_
_entity_poly.entity_id
_entity_poly.type
_entity_poly.pdbx_seq_one_letter_code
_entity_poly.pdbx_strand_id
1 'polypeptide(L)'
;MHRKAAIRLLNRESGPAPGRRGRPRRYGPEVAEALVRVWEVGDRMCSKLLVAVMPDLVDALERHGELQLPGELRAQLVEISAASIDRLLRRHRRGLGLQPRRPSTPVGSLKSEIPVRTWSEWTGVEAGSLQADLVLHCGESTDGF
;
A
#
# COMPACT_ATOMS: atom_id res chain seq x y z
N MET A 1 9.72 1.45 34.98
CA MET A 1 10.84 2.02 34.17
C MET A 1 12.14 1.38 34.66
N HIS A 2 13.00 0.87 33.78
CA HIS A 2 14.22 0.17 34.18
C HIS A 2 15.27 1.16 34.67
N ARG A 3 15.91 0.91 35.84
CA ARG A 3 16.90 1.80 36.49
C ARG A 3 17.99 2.36 35.55
N LYS A 4 18.51 1.52 34.62
CA LYS A 4 19.51 1.95 33.63
C LYS A 4 18.98 2.98 32.63
N ALA A 5 17.70 2.94 32.31
CA ALA A 5 17.06 3.93 31.41
C ALA A 5 16.89 5.28 32.12
N ALA A 6 16.52 5.28 33.40
CA ALA A 6 16.43 6.49 34.22
C ALA A 6 17.80 7.17 34.36
N ILE A 7 18.86 6.42 34.66
CA ILE A 7 20.23 6.97 34.77
C ILE A 7 20.69 7.58 33.44
N ARG A 8 20.40 6.94 32.29
CA ARG A 8 20.72 7.49 30.96
C ARG A 8 19.98 8.78 30.66
N LEU A 9 18.74 8.91 31.12
CA LEU A 9 17.94 10.13 30.94
C LEU A 9 18.45 11.27 31.82
N LEU A 10 18.85 10.99 33.05
CA LEU A 10 19.38 11.99 33.99
C LEU A 10 20.79 12.48 33.58
N ASN A 11 21.62 11.59 33.04
CA ASN A 11 22.96 11.93 32.59
C ASN A 11 23.01 12.44 31.13
N ARG A 12 21.87 12.63 30.51
CA ARG A 12 21.78 13.19 29.15
C ARG A 12 21.98 14.71 29.25
N GLU A 13 23.18 15.19 29.02
CA GLU A 13 23.41 16.61 28.79
C GLU A 13 22.48 17.10 27.68
N SER A 14 21.86 18.25 27.90
CA SER A 14 20.93 18.91 26.97
C SER A 14 21.69 19.48 25.75
N GLY A 15 22.44 18.65 25.09
CA GLY A 15 23.03 18.98 23.80
C GLY A 15 21.97 18.93 22.70
N PRO A 16 22.14 19.66 21.59
CA PRO A 16 21.25 19.56 20.44
C PRO A 16 21.09 18.09 20.04
N ALA A 17 19.86 17.66 19.86
CA ALA A 17 19.56 16.27 19.51
C ALA A 17 20.43 15.84 18.32
N PRO A 18 21.19 14.76 18.43
CA PRO A 18 22.04 14.32 17.32
C PRO A 18 21.15 14.18 16.09
N GLY A 19 21.52 14.92 15.04
CA GLY A 19 20.78 14.92 13.78
C GLY A 19 20.48 13.47 13.38
N ARG A 20 19.28 13.21 12.91
CA ARG A 20 18.81 11.87 12.54
C ARG A 20 19.87 11.19 11.67
N ARG A 21 20.71 10.35 12.27
CA ARG A 21 21.65 9.49 11.55
C ARG A 21 20.82 8.46 10.78
N GLY A 22 20.52 8.76 9.53
CA GLY A 22 19.80 7.86 8.64
C GLY A 22 20.43 7.93 7.25
N ARG A 23 20.34 6.84 6.49
CA ARG A 23 20.73 6.83 5.09
C ARG A 23 19.99 7.97 4.37
N PRO A 24 20.68 8.80 3.54
CA PRO A 24 20.03 9.85 2.78
C PRO A 24 18.87 9.27 1.95
N ARG A 25 17.80 10.03 1.84
CA ARG A 25 16.64 9.60 1.06
C ARG A 25 17.02 9.61 -0.41
N ARG A 26 16.84 8.47 -1.08
CA ARG A 26 17.07 8.35 -2.52
C ARG A 26 16.05 9.17 -3.34
N TYR A 27 14.83 9.29 -2.83
CA TYR A 27 13.72 9.96 -3.50
C TYR A 27 13.33 11.22 -2.72
N GLY A 28 13.36 12.38 -3.41
CA GLY A 28 12.99 13.68 -2.88
C GLY A 28 11.47 13.92 -2.85
N PRO A 29 11.04 15.08 -2.37
CA PRO A 29 9.64 15.48 -2.38
C PRO A 29 9.06 15.56 -3.78
N GLU A 30 9.83 16.02 -4.76
CA GLU A 30 9.42 16.15 -6.16
C GLU A 30 9.04 14.80 -6.78
N VAL A 31 9.84 13.75 -6.50
CA VAL A 31 9.51 12.38 -6.92
C VAL A 31 8.22 11.90 -6.26
N ALA A 32 8.02 12.24 -4.98
CA ALA A 32 6.81 11.84 -4.27
C ALA A 32 5.56 12.52 -4.83
N GLU A 33 5.63 13.79 -5.21
CA GLU A 33 4.52 14.51 -5.83
C GLU A 33 4.19 13.96 -7.22
N ALA A 34 5.19 13.75 -8.06
CA ALA A 34 5.01 13.14 -9.37
C ALA A 34 4.43 11.73 -9.26
N LEU A 35 4.91 10.94 -8.28
CA LEU A 35 4.38 9.59 -8.01
C LEU A 35 2.91 9.63 -7.61
N VAL A 36 2.48 10.61 -6.80
CA VAL A 36 1.07 10.76 -6.42
C VAL A 36 0.20 11.00 -7.66
N ARG A 37 0.61 11.89 -8.56
CA ARG A 37 -0.13 12.15 -9.80
C ARG A 37 -0.27 10.90 -10.66
N VAL A 38 0.84 10.20 -10.91
CA VAL A 38 0.82 8.94 -11.68
C VAL A 38 -0.07 7.89 -11.02
N TRP A 39 -0.03 7.79 -9.69
CA TRP A 39 -0.83 6.85 -8.93
C TRP A 39 -2.33 7.18 -8.97
N GLU A 40 -2.71 8.46 -8.92
CA GLU A 40 -4.10 8.90 -9.04
C GLU A 40 -4.66 8.63 -10.43
N VAL A 41 -3.92 8.93 -11.48
CA VAL A 41 -4.31 8.61 -12.86
C VAL A 41 -4.39 7.10 -13.10
N GLY A 42 -3.51 6.32 -12.46
CA GLY A 42 -3.55 4.86 -12.47
C GLY A 42 -4.64 4.26 -11.58
N ASP A 43 -5.69 5.01 -11.25
CA ASP A 43 -6.82 4.57 -10.42
C ASP A 43 -6.39 3.97 -9.07
N ARG A 44 -5.39 4.58 -8.46
CA ARG A 44 -4.88 4.23 -7.12
C ARG A 44 -4.49 2.75 -6.99
N MET A 45 -4.07 2.13 -8.07
CA MET A 45 -3.68 0.72 -8.10
C MET A 45 -2.59 0.38 -7.08
N CYS A 46 -2.46 -0.88 -6.75
CA CYS A 46 -1.44 -1.34 -5.80
C CYS A 46 -0.02 -1.15 -6.37
N SER A 47 0.96 -0.97 -5.49
CA SER A 47 2.35 -0.66 -5.87
C SER A 47 2.98 -1.69 -6.81
N LYS A 48 2.61 -2.97 -6.69
CA LYS A 48 3.13 -4.03 -7.55
C LYS A 48 2.67 -3.89 -9.00
N LEU A 49 1.39 -3.57 -9.20
CA LEU A 49 0.84 -3.30 -10.53
C LEU A 49 1.37 -1.97 -11.07
N LEU A 50 1.42 -0.94 -10.22
CA LEU A 50 1.90 0.37 -10.63
C LEU A 50 3.34 0.33 -11.15
N VAL A 51 4.24 -0.45 -10.55
CA VAL A 51 5.61 -0.63 -11.07
C VAL A 51 5.61 -1.18 -12.48
N ALA A 52 4.76 -2.15 -12.78
CA ALA A 52 4.72 -2.80 -14.09
C ALA A 52 4.25 -1.84 -15.20
N VAL A 53 3.29 -0.96 -14.89
CA VAL A 53 2.72 -0.01 -15.85
C VAL A 53 3.32 1.39 -15.76
N MET A 54 4.25 1.62 -14.84
CA MET A 54 4.86 2.94 -14.61
C MET A 54 5.44 3.59 -15.86
N PRO A 55 6.25 2.90 -16.68
CA PRO A 55 6.79 3.50 -17.89
C PRO A 55 5.70 3.98 -18.84
N ASP A 56 4.70 3.15 -19.09
CA ASP A 56 3.62 3.44 -20.04
C ASP A 56 2.74 4.60 -19.54
N LEU A 57 2.46 4.67 -18.22
CA LEU A 57 1.70 5.77 -17.62
C LEU A 57 2.47 7.09 -17.69
N VAL A 58 3.76 7.08 -17.39
CA VAL A 58 4.59 8.28 -17.46
C VAL A 58 4.64 8.79 -18.92
N ASP A 59 4.88 7.89 -19.89
CA ASP A 59 4.92 8.23 -21.31
C ASP A 59 3.58 8.80 -21.81
N ALA A 60 2.47 8.23 -21.37
CA ALA A 60 1.14 8.72 -21.70
C ALA A 60 0.89 10.11 -21.12
N LEU A 61 1.20 10.32 -19.83
CA LEU A 61 1.01 11.62 -19.18
C LEU A 61 1.88 12.73 -19.77
N GLU A 62 3.13 12.42 -20.15
CA GLU A 62 4.01 13.37 -20.84
C GLU A 62 3.48 13.70 -22.23
N ARG A 63 3.01 12.70 -22.97
CA ARG A 63 2.44 12.88 -24.32
C ARG A 63 1.20 13.76 -24.32
N HIS A 64 0.37 13.65 -23.29
CA HIS A 64 -0.85 14.46 -23.13
C HIS A 64 -0.61 15.81 -22.44
N GLY A 65 0.63 16.10 -22.02
CA GLY A 65 0.98 17.36 -21.37
C GLY A 65 0.55 17.48 -19.91
N GLU A 66 0.05 16.40 -19.33
CA GLU A 66 -0.41 16.35 -17.92
C GLU A 66 0.75 16.26 -16.92
N LEU A 67 1.91 15.82 -17.38
CA LEU A 67 3.11 15.68 -16.58
C LEU A 67 4.33 16.13 -17.40
N GLN A 68 5.15 16.98 -16.79
CA GLN A 68 6.43 17.37 -17.39
C GLN A 68 7.52 17.09 -16.35
N LEU A 69 8.35 16.08 -16.61
CA LEU A 69 9.39 15.64 -15.71
C LEU A 69 10.78 15.93 -16.27
N PRO A 70 11.69 16.51 -15.44
CA PRO A 70 13.11 16.48 -15.73
C PRO A 70 13.58 15.03 -15.92
N GLY A 71 14.52 14.81 -16.83
CA GLY A 71 14.98 13.45 -17.17
C GLY A 71 15.44 12.61 -15.96
N GLU A 72 16.05 13.24 -14.96
CA GLU A 72 16.45 12.55 -13.72
C GLU A 72 15.23 12.07 -12.90
N LEU A 73 14.19 12.89 -12.78
CA LEU A 73 12.97 12.53 -12.07
C LEU A 73 12.23 11.41 -12.78
N ARG A 74 12.16 11.50 -14.11
CA ARG A 74 11.58 10.45 -14.95
C ARG A 74 12.31 9.10 -14.74
N ALA A 75 13.63 9.09 -14.80
CA ALA A 75 14.42 7.90 -14.56
C ALA A 75 14.18 7.32 -13.16
N GLN A 76 14.13 8.16 -12.14
CA GLN A 76 13.86 7.74 -10.76
C GLN A 76 12.46 7.13 -10.59
N LEU A 77 11.44 7.64 -11.31
CA LEU A 77 10.09 7.08 -11.27
C LEU A 77 10.01 5.73 -11.97
N VAL A 78 10.66 5.59 -13.11
CA VAL A 78 10.66 4.33 -13.86
C VAL A 78 11.42 3.22 -13.12
N GLU A 79 12.50 3.56 -12.41
CA GLU A 79 13.29 2.62 -11.63
C GLU A 79 12.76 2.35 -10.20
N ILE A 80 11.64 2.98 -9.82
CA ILE A 80 11.16 2.90 -8.45
C ILE A 80 10.66 1.49 -8.11
N SER A 81 11.03 0.97 -6.93
CA SER A 81 10.53 -0.32 -6.46
C SER A 81 9.16 -0.20 -5.79
N ALA A 82 8.35 -1.25 -5.84
CA ALA A 82 7.04 -1.32 -5.18
C ALA A 82 7.10 -0.97 -3.69
N ALA A 83 8.13 -1.44 -2.97
CA ALA A 83 8.32 -1.11 -1.57
C ALA A 83 8.64 0.38 -1.33
N SER A 84 9.27 1.05 -2.29
CA SER A 84 9.54 2.50 -2.21
C SER A 84 8.27 3.29 -2.50
N ILE A 85 7.46 2.86 -3.47
CA ILE A 85 6.13 3.41 -3.76
C ILE A 85 5.26 3.36 -2.49
N ASP A 86 5.17 2.21 -1.84
CA ASP A 86 4.37 2.05 -0.62
C ASP A 86 4.83 2.99 0.51
N ARG A 87 6.14 3.18 0.66
CA ARG A 87 6.70 4.09 1.66
C ARG A 87 6.37 5.55 1.36
N LEU A 88 6.49 5.97 0.10
CA LEU A 88 6.23 7.35 -0.33
C LEU A 88 4.74 7.67 -0.25
N LEU A 89 3.88 6.79 -0.75
CA LEU A 89 2.43 6.99 -0.76
C LEU A 89 1.78 6.81 0.61
N ARG A 90 2.46 6.21 1.60
CA ARG A 90 1.89 5.94 2.94
C ARG A 90 1.23 7.16 3.57
N ARG A 91 1.89 8.33 3.51
CA ARG A 91 1.35 9.57 4.10
C ARG A 91 0.12 10.06 3.35
N HIS A 92 0.17 10.00 2.02
CA HIS A 92 -0.93 10.42 1.15
C HIS A 92 -2.15 9.51 1.33
N ARG A 93 -1.98 8.19 1.29
CA ARG A 93 -3.04 7.20 1.53
C ARG A 93 -3.72 7.37 2.90
N ARG A 94 -2.95 7.73 3.94
CA ARG A 94 -3.53 8.02 5.26
C ARG A 94 -4.42 9.26 5.25
N GLY A 95 -4.03 10.30 4.53
CA GLY A 95 -4.83 11.52 4.37
C GLY A 95 -6.16 11.28 3.64
N LEU A 96 -6.19 10.32 2.73
CA LEU A 96 -7.40 9.91 1.98
C LEU A 96 -8.26 8.87 2.73
N GLY A 97 -7.91 8.50 3.95
CA GLY A 97 -8.63 7.46 4.70
C GLY A 97 -8.47 6.04 4.12
N LEU A 98 -7.67 5.86 3.07
CA LEU A 98 -7.40 4.58 2.42
C LEU A 98 -6.50 3.70 3.30
N GLN A 99 -7.03 3.24 4.42
CA GLN A 99 -6.37 2.27 5.27
C GLN A 99 -6.85 0.86 4.90
N PRO A 100 -5.97 -0.14 4.89
CA PRO A 100 -6.43 -1.51 4.73
C PRO A 100 -7.41 -1.80 5.86
N ARG A 101 -8.65 -2.14 5.51
CA ARG A 101 -9.64 -2.56 6.49
C ARG A 101 -9.10 -3.83 7.16
N ARG A 102 -8.96 -3.80 8.46
CA ARG A 102 -8.72 -5.03 9.22
C ARG A 102 -9.98 -5.89 9.06
N PRO A 103 -9.85 -7.18 8.72
CA PRO A 103 -11.00 -8.05 8.76
C PRO A 103 -11.63 -7.94 10.15
N SER A 104 -12.90 -7.55 10.20
CA SER A 104 -13.64 -7.34 11.46
C SER A 104 -13.89 -8.64 12.22
N THR A 105 -13.67 -9.77 11.57
CA THR A 105 -13.88 -11.10 12.15
C THR A 105 -12.53 -11.76 12.38
N PRO A 106 -12.24 -12.26 13.60
CA PRO A 106 -11.07 -13.09 13.82
C PRO A 106 -11.14 -14.28 12.86
N VAL A 107 -10.07 -14.44 12.08
CA VAL A 107 -9.97 -15.44 10.99
C VAL A 107 -10.15 -16.90 11.47
N GLY A 108 -10.42 -17.12 12.74
CA GLY A 108 -10.50 -18.45 13.35
C GLY A 108 -11.90 -19.02 13.57
N SER A 109 -12.93 -18.20 13.78
CA SER A 109 -14.20 -18.74 14.30
C SER A 109 -15.11 -19.36 13.25
N LEU A 110 -15.18 -18.79 12.04
CA LEU A 110 -16.06 -19.31 10.98
C LEU A 110 -15.39 -20.40 10.14
N LYS A 111 -14.07 -20.33 9.94
CA LYS A 111 -13.33 -21.33 9.14
C LYS A 111 -13.29 -22.72 9.78
N SER A 112 -13.45 -22.81 11.11
CA SER A 112 -13.46 -24.10 11.81
C SER A 112 -14.84 -24.77 11.80
N GLU A 113 -15.91 -24.00 11.51
CA GLU A 113 -17.27 -24.49 11.53
C GLU A 113 -17.81 -24.83 10.15
N ILE A 114 -17.23 -24.24 9.11
CA ILE A 114 -17.64 -24.48 7.72
C ILE A 114 -16.68 -25.50 7.09
N PRO A 115 -17.13 -26.71 6.73
CA PRO A 115 -16.29 -27.68 6.06
C PRO A 115 -15.90 -27.15 4.66
N VAL A 116 -14.60 -26.90 4.49
CA VAL A 116 -14.03 -26.55 3.18
C VAL A 116 -13.80 -27.84 2.40
N ARG A 117 -14.47 -28.02 1.28
CA ARG A 117 -14.32 -29.17 0.39
C ARG A 117 -13.44 -28.80 -0.80
N THR A 118 -12.54 -29.69 -1.15
CA THR A 118 -11.75 -29.59 -2.37
C THR A 118 -12.55 -30.04 -3.58
N TRP A 119 -12.12 -29.66 -4.79
CA TRP A 119 -12.81 -30.07 -6.04
C TRP A 119 -13.03 -31.58 -6.14
N SER A 120 -12.09 -32.39 -5.70
CA SER A 120 -12.19 -33.85 -5.71
C SER A 120 -13.27 -34.42 -4.80
N GLU A 121 -13.68 -33.70 -3.77
CA GLU A 121 -14.71 -34.10 -2.81
C GLU A 121 -16.12 -33.79 -3.30
N TRP A 122 -16.25 -33.07 -4.44
CA TRP A 122 -17.52 -32.81 -5.10
C TRP A 122 -17.98 -33.97 -5.99
N THR A 123 -17.17 -34.97 -6.14
CA THR A 123 -17.52 -36.18 -6.91
C THR A 123 -18.53 -37.00 -6.12
N GLY A 124 -19.75 -37.16 -6.66
CA GLY A 124 -20.82 -37.93 -6.01
C GLY A 124 -21.69 -37.14 -5.02
N VAL A 125 -21.61 -35.82 -5.04
CA VAL A 125 -22.48 -34.94 -4.23
C VAL A 125 -23.88 -34.90 -4.85
N GLU A 126 -24.91 -35.00 -4.00
CA GLU A 126 -26.29 -34.99 -4.45
C GLU A 126 -26.69 -33.65 -5.09
N ALA A 127 -27.62 -33.72 -6.07
CA ALA A 127 -28.18 -32.55 -6.70
C ALA A 127 -28.83 -31.62 -5.65
N GLY A 128 -28.48 -30.32 -5.69
CA GLY A 128 -28.95 -29.34 -4.71
C GLY A 128 -27.84 -28.87 -3.74
N SER A 129 -26.65 -29.48 -3.78
CA SER A 129 -25.51 -28.96 -3.05
C SER A 129 -24.98 -27.70 -3.73
N LEU A 130 -24.74 -26.64 -2.94
CA LEU A 130 -24.31 -25.33 -3.40
C LEU A 130 -23.05 -24.90 -2.63
N GLN A 131 -22.09 -24.37 -3.36
CA GLN A 131 -20.97 -23.64 -2.75
C GLN A 131 -21.16 -22.16 -3.05
N ALA A 132 -21.25 -21.35 -1.99
CA ALA A 132 -21.36 -19.90 -2.10
C ALA A 132 -20.08 -19.24 -1.62
N ASP A 133 -19.55 -18.33 -2.42
CA ASP A 133 -18.46 -17.42 -2.03
C ASP A 133 -18.98 -15.98 -2.10
N LEU A 134 -18.73 -15.22 -1.05
CA LEU A 134 -19.12 -13.82 -0.95
C LEU A 134 -17.94 -12.93 -1.26
N VAL A 135 -17.98 -12.28 -2.41
CA VAL A 135 -17.03 -11.25 -2.78
C VAL A 135 -17.61 -9.89 -2.43
N LEU A 136 -16.96 -9.19 -1.50
CA LEU A 136 -17.32 -7.81 -1.18
C LEU A 136 -16.65 -6.88 -2.19
N HIS A 137 -17.42 -6.35 -3.12
CA HIS A 137 -17.02 -5.22 -3.95
C HIS A 137 -17.21 -3.95 -3.12
N CYS A 138 -16.23 -3.63 -2.27
CA CYS A 138 -16.25 -2.41 -1.47
C CYS A 138 -15.59 -1.27 -2.25
N GLY A 139 -16.41 -0.34 -2.75
CA GLY A 139 -15.99 1.01 -3.04
C GLY A 139 -15.80 1.84 -1.76
N GLU A 140 -15.84 3.15 -1.85
CA GLU A 140 -15.78 4.05 -0.69
C GLU A 140 -17.06 4.04 0.16
N SER A 141 -18.18 3.58 -0.41
CA SER A 141 -19.47 3.43 0.23
C SER A 141 -19.89 1.97 0.29
N THR A 142 -20.53 1.60 1.41
CA THR A 142 -21.22 0.31 1.57
C THR A 142 -22.71 0.43 1.24
N ASP A 143 -23.16 1.61 0.82
CA ASP A 143 -24.53 1.81 0.35
C ASP A 143 -24.66 1.03 -0.97
N GLY A 144 -25.51 0.03 -0.97
CA GLY A 144 -25.78 -0.77 -2.15
C GLY A 144 -26.39 0.08 -3.27
N PHE A 145 -26.32 -0.43 -4.49
CA PHE A 145 -27.03 0.13 -5.63
C PHE A 145 -28.54 -0.04 -5.47
#